data_290e05cb43c7a7939a1d530b5c8b2492
#
_entry.id   290e05cb43c7a7939a1d530b5c8b2492
#
_cell.length_a   1.000
_cell.length_b   1.000
_cell.length_c   1.000
_cell.angle_alpha   90.00
_cell.angle_beta   90.00
_cell.angle_gamma   90.00
#
_symmetry.space_group_name_H-M   'P 1'
#
loop_
_entity.id
_entity.type
_entity.pdbx_description
1 polymer ?
#
loop_
_entity_poly.entity_id
_entity_poly.type
_entity_poly.pdbx_seq_one_letter_code
_entity_poly.pdbx_strand_id
1 'polypeptide(L)'
;MKVKYCDVAIIGGGPAGLASALAAKEQGAEKVLIIERDSSLGGILKQCIHPGFGLKRFNEELTGPEYANKFTEKVKTSDIEVLLNTMVLELHENKEIITTSSEEGITKIVPKAVVAGSRQVGSNNL
;
A
#
# COMPACT_ATOMS: atom_id res chain seq x y z
N MET A 1 17.43 8.67 -13.27
CA MET A 1 16.47 8.28 -12.23
C MET A 1 15.06 8.57 -12.72
N LYS A 2 14.19 7.58 -12.58
CA LYS A 2 12.80 7.73 -12.97
C LYS A 2 12.06 8.59 -11.94
N VAL A 3 11.10 9.39 -12.41
CA VAL A 3 10.29 10.21 -11.51
C VAL A 3 8.82 9.92 -11.77
N LYS A 4 8.06 9.70 -10.70
CA LYS A 4 6.62 9.46 -10.78
C LYS A 4 5.89 10.47 -9.90
N TYR A 5 4.79 10.99 -10.43
CA TYR A 5 3.94 11.94 -9.70
C TYR A 5 2.63 11.27 -9.35
N CYS A 6 2.09 11.57 -8.18
CA CYS A 6 0.78 11.05 -7.79
C CYS A 6 0.12 11.97 -6.77
N ASP A 7 -1.16 11.75 -6.54
CA ASP A 7 -1.89 12.52 -5.52
C ASP A 7 -1.63 11.94 -4.13
N VAL A 8 -1.68 10.61 -4.03
CA VAL A 8 -1.46 9.94 -2.74
C VAL A 8 -0.55 8.74 -2.96
N ALA A 9 0.49 8.66 -2.15
CA ALA A 9 1.38 7.50 -2.14
C ALA A 9 1.14 6.75 -0.84
N ILE A 10 0.90 5.46 -0.95
CA ILE A 10 0.66 4.58 0.19
C ILE A 10 1.90 3.70 0.35
N ILE A 11 2.54 3.76 1.49
CA ILE A 11 3.70 2.93 1.77
C ILE A 11 3.23 1.70 2.52
N GLY A 12 3.34 0.56 1.87
CA GLY A 12 2.88 -0.71 2.43
C GLY A 12 1.57 -1.17 1.83
N GLY A 13 1.57 -2.38 1.29
CA GLY A 13 0.40 -3.00 0.66
C GLY A 13 -0.31 -4.00 1.54
N GLY A 14 -0.19 -3.86 2.85
CA GLY A 14 -0.94 -4.66 3.80
C GLY A 14 -2.36 -4.14 3.93
N PRO A 15 -3.14 -4.69 4.86
CA PRO A 15 -4.57 -4.36 4.93
C PRO A 15 -4.84 -2.88 5.17
N ALA A 16 -4.06 -2.25 6.04
CA ALA A 16 -4.25 -0.82 6.31
C ALA A 16 -3.93 0.02 5.08
N GLY A 17 -2.87 -0.35 4.36
CA GLY A 17 -2.49 0.37 3.14
C GLY A 17 -3.52 0.21 2.04
N LEU A 18 -4.02 -1.00 1.85
CA LEU A 18 -5.05 -1.25 0.85
C LEU A 18 -6.32 -0.47 1.16
N ALA A 19 -6.73 -0.46 2.42
CA ALA A 19 -7.90 0.28 2.83
C ALA A 19 -7.71 1.78 2.62
N SER A 20 -6.51 2.29 2.93
CA SER A 20 -6.20 3.70 2.75
C SER A 20 -6.23 4.09 1.27
N ALA A 21 -5.71 3.22 0.41
CA ALA A 21 -5.71 3.49 -1.01
C ALA A 21 -7.13 3.57 -1.56
N LEU A 22 -7.98 2.64 -1.15
CA LEU A 22 -9.37 2.64 -1.60
C LEU A 22 -10.11 3.87 -1.07
N ALA A 23 -9.85 4.23 0.18
CA ALA A 23 -10.47 5.43 0.76
C ALA A 23 -10.03 6.68 0.01
N ALA A 24 -8.76 6.77 -0.36
CA ALA A 24 -8.28 7.91 -1.13
C ALA A 24 -8.99 8.03 -2.47
N LYS A 25 -9.21 6.91 -3.14
CA LYS A 25 -9.95 6.91 -4.41
C LYS A 25 -11.39 7.36 -4.20
N GLU A 26 -12.03 6.91 -3.13
CA GLU A 26 -13.40 7.32 -2.82
C GLU A 26 -13.48 8.80 -2.52
N GLN A 27 -12.44 9.38 -1.95
CA GLN A 27 -12.40 10.80 -1.64
C GLN A 27 -12.06 11.67 -2.85
N GLY A 28 -11.84 11.07 -3.99
CA GLY A 28 -11.62 11.83 -5.21
C GLY A 28 -10.19 11.94 -5.70
N ALA A 29 -9.25 11.26 -5.06
CA ALA A 29 -7.88 11.27 -5.54
C ALA A 29 -7.83 10.60 -6.91
N GLU A 30 -7.20 11.27 -7.86
CA GLU A 30 -7.14 10.75 -9.23
C GLU A 30 -6.06 9.70 -9.39
N LYS A 31 -4.90 9.94 -8.83
CA LYS A 31 -3.79 9.02 -8.97
C LYS A 31 -3.29 8.57 -7.62
N VAL A 32 -3.54 7.31 -7.30
CA VAL A 32 -3.12 6.69 -6.04
C VAL A 32 -2.11 5.61 -6.37
N LEU A 33 -1.02 5.59 -5.61
CA LEU A 33 0.09 4.68 -5.82
C LEU A 33 0.38 3.92 -4.54
N ILE A 34 0.47 2.60 -4.62
CA ILE A 34 0.87 1.76 -3.50
C ILE A 34 2.28 1.27 -3.73
N ILE A 35 3.14 1.42 -2.73
CA ILE A 35 4.52 0.94 -2.78
C ILE A 35 4.62 -0.25 -1.84
N GLU A 36 4.90 -1.42 -2.37
CA GLU A 36 4.97 -2.65 -1.60
C GLU A 36 6.30 -3.37 -1.84
N ARG A 37 6.99 -3.71 -0.78
CA ARG A 37 8.30 -4.36 -0.92
C ARG A 37 8.20 -5.84 -1.25
N ASP A 38 7.08 -6.48 -0.94
CA ASP A 38 6.89 -7.89 -1.25
C ASP A 38 6.40 -8.08 -2.69
N SER A 39 6.33 -9.33 -3.10
CA SER A 39 5.91 -9.65 -4.46
C SER A 39 4.40 -9.70 -4.62
N SER A 40 3.66 -9.47 -3.54
CA SER A 40 2.20 -9.47 -3.60
C SER A 40 1.62 -8.55 -2.54
N LEU A 41 0.38 -8.15 -2.75
CA LEU A 41 -0.35 -7.34 -1.78
C LEU A 41 -0.93 -8.22 -0.68
N GLY A 42 -1.40 -7.58 0.38
CA GLY A 42 -2.07 -8.27 1.48
C GLY A 42 -1.22 -8.47 2.71
N GLY A 43 0.09 -8.39 2.56
CA GLY A 43 1.00 -8.42 3.68
C GLY A 43 0.83 -9.64 4.57
N ILE A 44 0.94 -9.39 5.85
CA ILE A 44 0.95 -10.46 6.84
C ILE A 44 -0.38 -11.21 6.93
N LEU A 45 -1.47 -10.59 6.49
CA LEU A 45 -2.76 -11.26 6.54
C LEU A 45 -2.83 -12.49 5.66
N LYS A 46 -2.02 -12.52 4.61
CA LYS A 46 -1.97 -13.69 3.74
C LYS A 46 -1.39 -14.91 4.44
N GLN A 47 -0.63 -14.68 5.48
CA GLN A 47 -0.01 -15.75 6.25
C GLN A 47 -0.80 -16.12 7.47
N CYS A 48 -1.80 -15.33 7.82
CA CYS A 48 -2.65 -15.56 8.97
C CYS A 48 -3.85 -16.37 8.58
N ILE A 49 -4.13 -17.41 9.34
CA ILE A 49 -5.33 -18.21 9.10
C ILE A 49 -6.28 -18.12 10.28
N HIS A 50 -6.29 -17.00 10.93
CA HIS A 50 -7.09 -16.75 12.11
C HIS A 50 -8.53 -16.43 11.69
N PRO A 51 -9.51 -17.25 12.02
CA PRO A 51 -10.87 -17.05 11.49
C PRO A 51 -11.52 -15.74 11.88
N GLY A 52 -11.18 -15.20 13.02
CA GLY A 52 -11.83 -13.97 13.46
C GLY A 52 -11.23 -12.68 12.92
N PHE A 53 -10.22 -12.79 12.11
CA PHE A 53 -9.41 -11.65 11.77
C PHE A 53 -10.15 -10.54 11.03
N GLY A 54 -11.09 -10.89 10.19
CA GLY A 54 -11.82 -9.92 9.41
C GLY A 54 -13.20 -9.56 9.93
N LEU A 55 -13.59 -10.14 11.04
CA LEU A 55 -14.97 -10.01 11.52
C LEU A 55 -15.42 -8.58 11.76
N LYS A 56 -14.59 -7.83 12.45
CA LYS A 56 -14.96 -6.46 12.82
C LYS A 56 -15.08 -5.54 11.63
N ARG A 57 -14.32 -5.82 10.58
CA ARG A 57 -14.26 -4.95 9.43
C ARG A 57 -15.38 -5.21 8.47
N PHE A 58 -15.61 -6.47 8.15
CA PHE A 58 -16.58 -6.86 7.15
C PHE A 58 -17.87 -7.45 7.71
N ASN A 59 -17.89 -7.67 9.01
CA ASN A 59 -19.02 -8.34 9.66
C ASN A 59 -19.29 -9.72 9.04
N GLU A 60 -18.20 -10.41 8.72
CA GLU A 60 -18.23 -11.76 8.13
C GLU A 60 -17.14 -12.59 8.76
N GLU A 61 -17.31 -13.90 8.74
CA GLU A 61 -16.27 -14.80 9.20
C GLU A 61 -15.33 -15.12 8.05
N LEU A 62 -14.20 -14.45 8.02
CA LEU A 62 -13.19 -14.67 6.99
C LEU A 62 -11.88 -15.05 7.64
N THR A 63 -11.13 -15.93 6.99
CA THR A 63 -9.75 -16.19 7.39
C THR A 63 -8.91 -14.99 7.00
N GLY A 64 -7.68 -14.92 7.54
CA GLY A 64 -6.76 -13.85 7.16
C GLY A 64 -6.56 -13.74 5.66
N PRO A 65 -6.28 -14.86 4.95
CA PRO A 65 -6.13 -14.82 3.49
C PRO A 65 -7.37 -14.33 2.76
N GLU A 66 -8.55 -14.72 3.21
CA GLU A 66 -9.78 -14.24 2.59
C GLU A 66 -9.99 -12.76 2.80
N TYR A 67 -9.65 -12.28 3.99
CA TYR A 67 -9.73 -10.86 4.31
C TYR A 67 -8.81 -10.06 3.38
N ALA A 68 -7.56 -10.50 3.27
CA ALA A 68 -6.59 -9.83 2.41
C ALA A 68 -7.04 -9.84 0.95
N ASN A 69 -7.59 -10.95 0.50
CA ASN A 69 -8.06 -11.08 -0.87
C ASN A 69 -9.18 -10.11 -1.20
N LYS A 70 -10.06 -9.86 -0.26
CA LYS A 70 -11.18 -8.95 -0.48
C LYS A 70 -10.67 -7.56 -0.84
N PHE A 71 -9.70 -7.05 -0.09
CA PHE A 71 -9.10 -5.76 -0.39
C PHE A 71 -8.28 -5.79 -1.68
N THR A 72 -7.52 -6.87 -1.87
CA THR A 72 -6.68 -7.00 -3.04
C THR A 72 -7.51 -6.98 -4.32
N GLU A 73 -8.63 -7.66 -4.33
CA GLU A 73 -9.51 -7.68 -5.50
C GLU A 73 -10.06 -6.30 -5.79
N LYS A 74 -10.43 -5.56 -4.77
CA LYS A 74 -10.93 -4.19 -4.97
C LYS A 74 -9.86 -3.29 -5.56
N VAL A 75 -8.63 -3.43 -5.09
CA VAL A 75 -7.53 -2.63 -5.64
C VAL A 75 -7.27 -3.01 -7.09
N LYS A 76 -7.31 -4.30 -7.41
CA LYS A 76 -7.06 -4.75 -8.77
C LYS A 76 -8.11 -4.27 -9.77
N THR A 77 -9.34 -4.10 -9.32
CA THR A 77 -10.42 -3.63 -10.19
C THR A 77 -10.50 -2.12 -10.26
N SER A 78 -9.67 -1.42 -9.50
CA SER A 78 -9.59 0.03 -9.54
C SER A 78 -8.42 0.44 -10.44
N ASP A 79 -8.19 1.73 -10.59
CA ASP A 79 -7.06 2.23 -11.35
C ASP A 79 -5.89 2.61 -10.46
N ILE A 80 -5.83 2.05 -9.26
CA ILE A 80 -4.72 2.29 -8.35
C ILE A 80 -3.47 1.61 -8.91
N GLU A 81 -2.39 2.36 -8.99
CA GLU A 81 -1.11 1.81 -9.44
C GLU A 81 -0.42 1.12 -8.28
N VAL A 82 0.12 -0.07 -8.52
CA VAL A 82 0.81 -0.85 -7.49
C VAL A 82 2.23 -1.13 -7.92
N LEU A 83 3.18 -0.76 -7.08
CA LEU A 83 4.60 -1.07 -7.31
C LEU A 83 5.00 -2.17 -6.34
N LEU A 84 5.11 -3.38 -6.85
CA LEU A 84 5.55 -4.53 -6.06
C LEU A 84 7.07 -4.65 -6.11
N ASN A 85 7.63 -5.40 -5.19
CA ASN A 85 9.07 -5.62 -5.11
C ASN A 85 9.84 -4.31 -5.09
N THR A 86 9.28 -3.31 -4.44
CA THR A 86 9.82 -1.96 -4.41
C THR A 86 10.05 -1.55 -2.96
N MET A 87 11.27 -1.16 -2.67
CA MET A 87 11.65 -0.79 -1.31
C MET A 87 11.83 0.72 -1.20
N VAL A 88 11.30 1.29 -0.13
CA VAL A 88 11.51 2.70 0.17
C VAL A 88 12.89 2.86 0.80
N LEU A 89 13.72 3.69 0.20
CA LEU A 89 15.03 3.98 0.73
C LEU A 89 15.04 5.23 1.59
N GLU A 90 14.29 6.25 1.17
CA GLU A 90 14.23 7.52 1.88
C GLU A 90 12.84 8.11 1.78
N LEU A 91 12.40 8.76 2.85
CA LEU A 91 11.19 9.54 2.85
C LEU A 91 11.57 10.94 3.34
N HIS A 92 11.43 11.93 2.49
CA HIS A 92 11.87 13.28 2.79
C HIS A 92 10.77 14.11 3.42
N GLU A 93 11.15 15.17 4.10
CA GLU A 93 10.18 16.05 4.75
C GLU A 93 9.24 16.72 3.75
N ASN A 94 9.70 16.94 2.55
CA ASN A 94 8.86 17.51 1.49
C ASN A 94 7.98 16.47 0.82
N LYS A 95 7.91 15.27 1.39
CA LYS A 95 7.09 14.15 0.95
C LYS A 95 7.64 13.37 -0.25
N GLU A 96 8.80 13.75 -0.76
CA GLU A 96 9.41 12.97 -1.83
C GLU A 96 9.89 11.64 -1.29
N ILE A 97 9.68 10.58 -2.05
CA ILE A 97 10.03 9.22 -1.65
C ILE A 97 11.02 8.66 -2.66
N ILE A 98 12.13 8.15 -2.17
CA ILE A 98 13.11 7.49 -3.02
C ILE A 98 12.95 5.99 -2.84
N THR A 99 12.75 5.29 -3.95
CA THR A 99 12.54 3.85 -3.92
C THR A 99 13.53 3.15 -4.82
N THR A 100 13.66 1.85 -4.61
CA THR A 100 14.46 1.01 -5.49
C THR A 100 13.72 -0.30 -5.78
N SER A 101 13.86 -0.78 -7.00
CA SER A 101 13.33 -2.07 -7.39
C SER A 101 14.22 -2.65 -8.48
N SER A 102 14.17 -3.97 -8.66
CA SER A 102 14.95 -4.61 -9.69
C SER A 102 14.46 -4.26 -11.09
N GLU A 103 13.18 -3.89 -11.20
CA GLU A 103 12.61 -3.56 -12.50
C GLU A 103 12.88 -2.13 -12.93
N GLU A 104 12.74 -1.19 -12.00
CA GLU A 104 12.82 0.22 -12.35
C GLU A 104 14.05 0.93 -11.80
N GLY A 105 14.83 0.25 -10.98
CA GLY A 105 15.98 0.86 -10.35
C GLY A 105 15.56 1.92 -9.34
N ILE A 106 16.37 2.96 -9.23
CA ILE A 106 16.09 4.06 -8.30
C ILE A 106 15.00 4.96 -8.90
N THR A 107 13.95 5.17 -8.13
CA THR A 107 12.81 5.97 -8.59
C THR A 107 12.47 7.00 -7.53
N LYS A 108 12.17 8.20 -7.98
CA LYS A 108 11.71 9.27 -7.10
C LYS A 108 10.20 9.41 -7.28
N ILE A 109 9.47 9.33 -6.19
CA ILE A 109 8.02 9.49 -6.20
C ILE A 109 7.69 10.83 -5.56
N VAL A 110 6.88 11.62 -6.25
CA VAL A 110 6.52 12.97 -5.82
C VAL A 110 5.00 13.00 -5.60
N PRO A 111 4.55 12.69 -4.38
CA PRO A 111 3.12 12.69 -4.07
C PRO A 111 2.70 14.01 -3.45
N LYS A 112 1.40 14.27 -3.47
CA LYS A 112 0.84 15.40 -2.73
C LYS A 112 0.61 15.03 -1.27
N ALA A 113 0.37 13.74 -1.00
CA ALA A 113 0.18 13.24 0.34
C ALA A 113 0.79 11.85 0.46
N VAL A 114 1.26 11.50 1.65
CA VAL A 114 1.85 10.19 1.92
C VAL A 114 1.12 9.55 3.09
N VAL A 115 0.79 8.28 2.93
CA VAL A 115 0.16 7.49 4.00
C VAL A 115 1.05 6.30 4.28
N ALA A 116 1.39 6.09 5.54
CA ALA A 116 2.14 4.92 5.95
C ALA A 116 1.13 3.83 6.29
N GLY A 117 0.95 2.91 5.38
CA GLY A 117 0.02 1.81 5.58
C GLY A 117 0.64 0.63 6.30
N SER A 118 1.93 0.70 6.57
CA SER A 118 2.66 -0.36 7.24
C SER A 118 3.13 0.10 8.59
N ARG A 119 2.98 -0.74 9.58
CA ARG A 119 3.42 -0.46 10.92
C ARG A 119 4.91 -0.20 11.02
N GLN A 120 5.69 -0.88 10.22
CA GLN A 120 7.13 -0.70 10.26
C GLN A 120 7.56 0.68 9.85
N VAL A 121 6.85 1.27 8.92
CA VAL A 121 7.24 2.58 8.45
C VAL A 121 6.99 3.62 9.52
N GLY A 122 5.87 3.52 10.19
CA GLY A 122 5.51 4.52 11.19
C GLY A 122 6.23 4.36 12.50
N SER A 123 6.89 3.26 12.69
CA SER A 123 7.34 2.92 14.03
C SER A 123 8.51 3.72 14.50
N ASN A 124 9.39 4.16 13.68
CA ASN A 124 10.60 4.74 14.22
C ASN A 124 10.93 6.07 13.70
N ASN A 125 10.82 6.23 12.48
CA ASN A 125 11.43 7.39 11.87
C ASN A 125 10.43 8.31 11.27
N LEU A 126 9.19 7.93 11.43
CA LEU A 126 8.12 8.73 10.80
C LEU A 126 7.02 9.06 11.80
#